data_dfa17f0820aa130ee839795dab42b39e
#
_entry.id   dfa17f0820aa130ee839795dab42b39e
#
_cell.length_a   1.000
_cell.length_b   1.000
_cell.length_c   1.000
_cell.angle_alpha   90.00
_cell.angle_beta   90.00
_cell.angle_gamma   90.00
#
_symmetry.space_group_name_H-M   'P 1'
#
loop_
_entity.id
_entity.type
_entity.pdbx_description
1 polymer ?
#
loop_
_entity_poly.entity_id
_entity_poly.type
_entity_poly.pdbx_seq_one_letter_code
_entity_poly.pdbx_strand_id
1 'polypeptide(L)'
;PVDMKPVDDPAHIDFLCFSAHKMYAPFGIGVLIAPKEIFMEGYSDIVGGGTVDLVTPKEVIWAPPPEREEGGTPNLLGVVALVESIKTLKKIGMKKIADYEKGLTKYTLERLKTVPNIIIYDDGDVSRKVSIVSFNIEGLYHGTVATILSIEGGIGVRNGCFCAQPYIQKLLRVSENQIERYKKDTKLSRPGTVRISYGMYNDLKEINILIELLNHIGNNIDFYNKKYKSPPPF
;
A
#
# COMPACT_ATOMS: atom_id res chain seq x y z
N PRO A 1 0.73 -4.23 14.00
CA PRO A 1 -0.69 -4.24 14.34
C PRO A 1 -1.14 -2.84 14.78
N VAL A 2 -2.39 -2.49 14.49
CA VAL A 2 -3.04 -1.29 15.01
C VAL A 2 -3.81 -1.71 16.26
N ASP A 3 -3.61 -0.98 17.35
CA ASP A 3 -4.34 -1.14 18.59
C ASP A 3 -5.27 0.06 18.75
N MET A 4 -6.58 -0.18 18.72
CA MET A 4 -7.59 0.88 18.78
C MET A 4 -7.69 1.52 20.16
N LYS A 5 -7.13 0.88 21.18
CA LYS A 5 -7.22 1.27 22.59
C LYS A 5 -8.64 1.25 23.18
N PRO A 6 -8.81 1.20 24.48
CA PRO A 6 -10.11 1.39 25.14
C PRO A 6 -10.68 2.80 24.90
N VAL A 7 -11.99 2.96 24.98
CA VAL A 7 -12.71 4.22 24.69
C VAL A 7 -12.29 5.38 25.62
N ASP A 8 -11.86 5.06 26.82
CA ASP A 8 -11.39 6.03 27.83
C ASP A 8 -9.89 6.39 27.69
N ASP A 9 -9.15 5.73 26.80
CA ASP A 9 -7.77 6.07 26.49
C ASP A 9 -7.72 7.31 25.56
N PRO A 10 -6.95 8.37 25.89
CA PRO A 10 -6.84 9.57 25.04
C PRO A 10 -6.23 9.29 23.66
N ALA A 11 -5.63 8.13 23.46
CA ALA A 11 -5.12 7.66 22.15
C ALA A 11 -6.05 6.65 21.48
N HIS A 12 -7.31 6.57 21.90
CA HIS A 12 -8.33 5.75 21.27
C HIS A 12 -8.54 6.13 19.80
N ILE A 13 -8.78 5.13 18.97
CA ILE A 13 -9.11 5.29 17.54
C ILE A 13 -10.59 4.96 17.38
N ASP A 14 -11.42 5.97 17.07
CA ASP A 14 -12.87 5.79 16.92
C ASP A 14 -13.22 5.06 15.62
N PHE A 15 -12.50 5.34 14.53
CA PHE A 15 -12.77 4.78 13.22
C PHE A 15 -11.55 4.08 12.64
N LEU A 16 -11.71 2.84 12.24
CA LEU A 16 -10.68 2.09 11.51
C LEU A 16 -11.28 1.43 10.28
N CYS A 17 -10.75 1.75 9.11
CA CYS A 17 -11.11 1.04 7.88
C CYS A 17 -9.88 0.42 7.22
N PHE A 18 -10.06 -0.77 6.65
CA PHE A 18 -8.98 -1.46 5.94
C PHE A 18 -9.51 -2.37 4.84
N SER A 19 -8.64 -2.66 3.87
CA SER A 19 -8.90 -3.61 2.80
C SER A 19 -8.24 -4.95 3.10
N ALA A 20 -9.02 -6.02 3.07
CA ALA A 20 -8.58 -7.35 3.47
C ALA A 20 -7.47 -7.94 2.57
N HIS A 21 -7.37 -7.52 1.29
CA HIS A 21 -6.29 -7.96 0.42
C HIS A 21 -4.89 -7.56 0.92
N LYS A 22 -4.77 -6.53 1.76
CA LYS A 22 -3.51 -6.15 2.43
C LYS A 22 -3.20 -7.03 3.64
N MET A 23 -4.10 -7.94 3.98
CA MET A 23 -3.96 -8.94 5.04
C MET A 23 -4.03 -10.37 4.47
N TYR A 24 -3.61 -10.55 3.21
CA TYR A 24 -3.60 -11.85 2.50
C TYR A 24 -4.98 -12.48 2.24
N ALA A 25 -6.08 -11.74 2.42
CA ALA A 25 -7.42 -12.24 2.14
C ALA A 25 -7.85 -11.90 0.71
N PRO A 26 -8.21 -12.88 -0.13
CA PRO A 26 -8.74 -12.65 -1.48
C PRO A 26 -10.21 -12.18 -1.45
N PHE A 27 -10.79 -12.02 -2.65
CA PHE A 27 -12.21 -11.78 -2.90
C PHE A 27 -12.73 -10.39 -2.56
N GLY A 28 -11.83 -9.38 -2.39
CA GLY A 28 -12.21 -7.96 -2.46
C GLY A 28 -13.15 -7.47 -1.36
N ILE A 29 -12.89 -7.83 -0.11
CA ILE A 29 -13.64 -7.31 1.04
C ILE A 29 -12.89 -6.18 1.75
N GLY A 30 -13.62 -5.21 2.30
CA GLY A 30 -13.16 -4.20 3.23
C GLY A 30 -13.93 -4.26 4.55
N VAL A 31 -13.39 -3.63 5.57
CA VAL A 31 -14.00 -3.54 6.91
C VAL A 31 -13.96 -2.11 7.39
N LEU A 32 -15.06 -1.65 7.98
CA LEU A 32 -15.14 -0.43 8.77
C LEU A 32 -15.49 -0.83 10.21
N ILE A 33 -14.69 -0.38 11.16
CA ILE A 33 -14.95 -0.47 12.59
C ILE A 33 -15.21 0.94 13.09
N ALA A 34 -16.34 1.14 13.77
CA ALA A 34 -16.72 2.44 14.30
C ALA A 34 -17.72 2.26 15.47
N PRO A 35 -17.96 3.31 16.28
CA PRO A 35 -19.00 3.30 17.32
C PRO A 35 -20.39 3.06 16.73
N LYS A 36 -21.15 2.13 17.32
CA LYS A 36 -22.47 1.73 16.83
C LYS A 36 -23.45 2.91 16.81
N GLU A 37 -23.34 3.80 17.77
CA GLU A 37 -24.22 4.95 17.99
C GLU A 37 -24.26 5.88 16.77
N ILE A 38 -23.15 6.04 16.07
CA ILE A 38 -23.05 6.88 14.88
C ILE A 38 -23.94 6.34 13.74
N PHE A 39 -24.05 5.02 13.64
CA PHE A 39 -24.89 4.38 12.63
C PHE A 39 -26.37 4.30 13.02
N MET A 40 -26.73 4.69 14.23
CA MET A 40 -28.14 4.79 14.66
C MET A 40 -28.80 6.09 14.19
N GLU A 41 -28.00 7.11 13.89
CA GLU A 41 -28.48 8.43 13.48
C GLU A 41 -28.46 8.57 11.94
N GLY A 42 -29.33 9.44 11.43
CA GLY A 42 -29.39 9.77 10.00
C GLY A 42 -29.89 8.64 9.09
N TYR A 43 -29.51 8.74 7.84
CA TYR A 43 -29.83 7.77 6.79
C TYR A 43 -28.55 7.06 6.33
N SER A 44 -28.68 5.77 5.98
CA SER A 44 -27.59 5.02 5.34
C SER A 44 -27.25 5.64 3.99
N ASP A 45 -25.95 5.72 3.67
CA ASP A 45 -25.47 6.27 2.39
C ASP A 45 -25.88 5.37 1.19
N ILE A 46 -25.83 4.06 1.40
CA ILE A 46 -26.24 3.05 0.40
C ILE A 46 -27.39 2.23 0.95
N VAL A 47 -28.52 2.30 0.27
CA VAL A 47 -29.74 1.55 0.65
C VAL A 47 -30.01 0.42 -0.33
N GLY A 48 -30.57 -0.68 0.18
CA GLY A 48 -30.89 -1.85 -0.62
C GLY A 48 -31.53 -2.97 0.19
N GLY A 49 -31.63 -4.14 -0.39
CA GLY A 49 -32.13 -5.32 0.32
C GLY A 49 -31.28 -5.62 1.56
N GLY A 50 -31.92 -5.90 2.69
CA GLY A 50 -31.27 -6.17 3.98
C GLY A 50 -31.07 -4.95 4.88
N THR A 51 -31.18 -3.72 4.34
CA THR A 51 -30.96 -2.49 5.13
C THR A 51 -32.22 -2.02 5.89
N VAL A 52 -33.35 -2.65 5.66
CA VAL A 52 -34.65 -2.25 6.19
C VAL A 52 -35.38 -3.43 6.85
N ASP A 53 -36.11 -3.15 7.93
CA ASP A 53 -37.02 -4.10 8.58
C ASP A 53 -38.39 -4.07 7.93
N LEU A 54 -38.89 -2.86 7.60
CA LEU A 54 -40.20 -2.66 7.00
C LEU A 54 -40.20 -1.43 6.10
N VAL A 55 -40.83 -1.57 4.94
CA VAL A 55 -41.13 -0.44 4.04
C VAL A 55 -42.64 -0.34 3.84
N THR A 56 -43.15 0.85 4.09
CA THR A 56 -44.55 1.19 3.79
C THR A 56 -44.61 2.33 2.76
N PRO A 57 -45.78 2.65 2.17
CA PRO A 57 -45.89 3.80 1.28
C PRO A 57 -45.59 5.16 1.96
N LYS A 58 -45.54 5.22 3.28
CA LYS A 58 -45.37 6.46 4.05
C LYS A 58 -44.07 6.55 4.81
N GLU A 59 -43.44 5.42 5.15
CA GLU A 59 -42.26 5.39 5.99
C GLU A 59 -41.38 4.17 5.74
N VAL A 60 -40.12 4.26 6.14
CA VAL A 60 -39.14 3.19 6.15
C VAL A 60 -38.68 2.97 7.58
N ILE A 61 -38.77 1.73 8.05
CA ILE A 61 -38.16 1.30 9.32
C ILE A 61 -36.84 0.59 8.97
N TRP A 62 -35.75 1.16 9.43
CA TRP A 62 -34.41 0.66 9.13
C TRP A 62 -34.05 -0.51 10.03
N ALA A 63 -33.30 -1.46 9.48
CA ALA A 63 -32.65 -2.49 10.26
C ALA A 63 -31.64 -1.85 11.25
N PRO A 64 -31.31 -2.51 12.38
CA PRO A 64 -30.26 -2.03 13.27
C PRO A 64 -28.89 -2.14 12.60
N PRO A 65 -27.88 -1.35 13.03
CA PRO A 65 -26.50 -1.58 12.61
C PRO A 65 -25.95 -2.93 13.12
N PRO A 66 -25.15 -3.67 12.33
CA PRO A 66 -24.52 -3.23 11.06
C PRO A 66 -25.38 -3.41 9.81
N GLU A 67 -26.48 -4.13 9.85
CA GLU A 67 -27.27 -4.55 8.68
C GLU A 67 -27.76 -3.35 7.86
N ARG A 68 -28.17 -2.26 8.50
CA ARG A 68 -28.61 -1.04 7.80
C ARG A 68 -27.54 -0.41 6.92
N GLU A 69 -26.24 -0.68 7.17
CA GLU A 69 -25.13 -0.13 6.42
C GLU A 69 -24.58 -1.11 5.36
N GLU A 70 -25.16 -2.32 5.27
CA GLU A 70 -24.72 -3.38 4.36
C GLU A 70 -25.79 -3.67 3.30
N GLY A 71 -25.92 -2.79 2.30
CA GLY A 71 -26.91 -2.93 1.24
C GLY A 71 -26.63 -4.10 0.30
N GLY A 72 -27.63 -4.97 0.10
CA GLY A 72 -27.57 -6.12 -0.80
C GLY A 72 -27.00 -7.38 -0.14
N THR A 73 -26.59 -8.34 -0.97
CA THR A 73 -26.02 -9.61 -0.48
C THR A 73 -24.57 -9.42 -0.04
N PRO A 74 -24.21 -9.70 1.21
CA PRO A 74 -22.82 -9.59 1.69
C PRO A 74 -21.87 -10.47 0.89
N ASN A 75 -20.60 -10.04 0.78
CA ASN A 75 -19.54 -10.83 0.15
C ASN A 75 -19.07 -11.97 1.09
N LEU A 76 -19.87 -13.05 1.17
CA LEU A 76 -19.62 -14.16 2.06
C LEU A 76 -18.23 -14.79 1.88
N LEU A 77 -17.79 -14.98 0.62
CA LEU A 77 -16.47 -15.57 0.34
C LEU A 77 -15.35 -14.68 0.86
N GLY A 78 -15.48 -13.37 0.70
CA GLY A 78 -14.51 -12.41 1.24
C GLY A 78 -14.46 -12.42 2.76
N VAL A 79 -15.63 -12.51 3.43
CA VAL A 79 -15.71 -12.60 4.91
C VAL A 79 -15.00 -13.85 5.41
N VAL A 80 -15.32 -15.02 4.84
CA VAL A 80 -14.68 -16.29 5.23
C VAL A 80 -13.17 -16.23 5.02
N ALA A 81 -12.72 -15.73 3.87
CA ALA A 81 -11.29 -15.58 3.58
C ALA A 81 -10.58 -14.64 4.56
N LEU A 82 -11.23 -13.53 4.95
CA LEU A 82 -10.67 -12.61 5.92
C LEU A 82 -10.57 -13.25 7.32
N VAL A 83 -11.59 -13.98 7.75
CA VAL A 83 -11.57 -14.70 9.04
C VAL A 83 -10.41 -15.68 9.09
N GLU A 84 -10.20 -16.48 8.05
CA GLU A 84 -9.09 -17.45 7.99
C GLU A 84 -7.71 -16.74 7.91
N SER A 85 -7.62 -15.61 7.20
CA SER A 85 -6.41 -14.79 7.22
C SER A 85 -6.08 -14.27 8.61
N ILE A 86 -7.06 -13.72 9.33
CA ILE A 86 -6.87 -13.24 10.71
C ILE A 86 -6.43 -14.38 11.64
N LYS A 87 -7.07 -15.55 11.55
CA LYS A 87 -6.69 -16.75 12.34
C LYS A 87 -5.24 -17.15 12.05
N THR A 88 -4.86 -17.19 10.77
CA THR A 88 -3.50 -17.56 10.34
C THR A 88 -2.47 -16.57 10.86
N LEU A 89 -2.69 -15.27 10.71
CA LEU A 89 -1.80 -14.22 11.21
C LEU A 89 -1.67 -14.27 12.73
N LYS A 90 -2.76 -14.50 13.46
CA LYS A 90 -2.74 -14.69 14.92
C LYS A 90 -1.95 -15.92 15.32
N LYS A 91 -2.10 -17.05 14.60
CA LYS A 91 -1.37 -18.30 14.86
C LYS A 91 0.15 -18.13 14.64
N ILE A 92 0.56 -17.45 13.59
CA ILE A 92 1.98 -17.14 13.34
C ILE A 92 2.50 -16.17 14.42
N GLY A 93 1.72 -15.19 14.77
CA GLY A 93 2.01 -14.13 15.73
C GLY A 93 2.51 -12.85 15.08
N MET A 94 1.75 -11.78 15.23
CA MET A 94 2.03 -10.46 14.60
C MET A 94 3.40 -9.90 14.97
N LYS A 95 3.88 -10.15 16.20
CA LYS A 95 5.22 -9.72 16.61
C LYS A 95 6.31 -10.45 15.82
N LYS A 96 6.18 -11.76 15.63
CA LYS A 96 7.15 -12.55 14.85
C LYS A 96 7.21 -12.08 13.40
N ILE A 97 6.04 -11.82 12.79
CA ILE A 97 5.95 -11.27 11.44
C ILE A 97 6.67 -9.92 11.37
N ALA A 98 6.36 -9.01 12.29
CA ALA A 98 6.97 -7.68 12.32
C ALA A 98 8.49 -7.73 12.50
N ASP A 99 9.00 -8.58 13.40
CA ASP A 99 10.44 -8.75 13.64
C ASP A 99 11.14 -9.33 12.40
N TYR A 100 10.52 -10.30 11.73
CA TYR A 100 11.03 -10.90 10.49
C TYR A 100 11.10 -9.86 9.35
N GLU A 101 10.00 -9.16 9.09
CA GLU A 101 9.94 -8.14 8.04
C GLU A 101 10.90 -6.97 8.31
N LYS A 102 11.09 -6.58 9.57
CA LYS A 102 12.14 -5.61 9.95
C LYS A 102 13.54 -6.10 9.61
N GLY A 103 13.81 -7.39 9.83
CA GLY A 103 15.08 -8.02 9.43
C GLY A 103 15.32 -7.92 7.92
N LEU A 104 14.33 -8.25 7.10
CA LEU A 104 14.40 -8.12 5.65
C LEU A 104 14.62 -6.65 5.23
N THR A 105 13.87 -5.73 5.83
CA THR A 105 13.99 -4.29 5.55
C THR A 105 15.39 -3.77 5.86
N LYS A 106 15.94 -4.10 7.03
CA LYS A 106 17.29 -3.72 7.44
C LYS A 106 18.33 -4.25 6.46
N TYR A 107 18.26 -5.54 6.15
CA TYR A 107 19.18 -6.18 5.20
C TYR A 107 19.11 -5.49 3.82
N THR A 108 17.90 -5.21 3.34
CA THR A 108 17.71 -4.51 2.06
C THR A 108 18.35 -3.13 2.06
N LEU A 109 18.12 -2.33 3.09
CA LEU A 109 18.70 -0.98 3.19
C LEU A 109 20.25 -1.02 3.23
N GLU A 110 20.83 -1.99 3.94
CA GLU A 110 22.28 -2.19 3.96
C GLU A 110 22.82 -2.57 2.57
N ARG A 111 22.15 -3.47 1.89
CA ARG A 111 22.55 -3.93 0.55
C ARG A 111 22.34 -2.87 -0.54
N LEU A 112 21.25 -2.11 -0.48
CA LEU A 112 21.00 -1.04 -1.45
C LEU A 112 22.12 0.02 -1.47
N LYS A 113 22.78 0.27 -0.36
CA LYS A 113 23.91 1.22 -0.29
C LYS A 113 25.07 0.84 -1.21
N THR A 114 25.14 -0.42 -1.65
CA THR A 114 26.19 -0.88 -2.58
C THR A 114 25.82 -0.68 -4.04
N VAL A 115 24.58 -0.29 -4.34
CA VAL A 115 24.09 -0.10 -5.70
C VAL A 115 24.52 1.28 -6.23
N PRO A 116 25.20 1.36 -7.39
CA PRO A 116 25.57 2.63 -7.99
C PRO A 116 24.36 3.50 -8.34
N ASN A 117 24.50 4.80 -8.16
CA ASN A 117 23.49 5.80 -8.53
C ASN A 117 22.13 5.61 -7.84
N ILE A 118 22.07 4.88 -6.73
CA ILE A 118 20.85 4.70 -5.97
C ILE A 118 20.54 5.90 -5.08
N ILE A 119 19.29 6.30 -5.05
CA ILE A 119 18.74 7.29 -4.12
C ILE A 119 17.75 6.57 -3.24
N ILE A 120 18.06 6.43 -1.95
CA ILE A 120 17.20 5.77 -0.97
C ILE A 120 16.43 6.83 -0.18
N TYR A 121 15.11 6.72 -0.16
CA TYR A 121 14.25 7.63 0.60
C TYR A 121 14.00 7.04 1.99
N ASP A 122 14.96 7.26 2.89
CA ASP A 122 14.98 6.68 4.22
C ASP A 122 15.58 7.64 5.26
N ASP A 123 15.01 7.64 6.47
CA ASP A 123 15.50 8.38 7.64
C ASP A 123 16.49 7.58 8.51
N GLY A 124 16.77 6.32 8.15
CA GLY A 124 17.68 5.41 8.85
C GLY A 124 17.08 4.67 10.04
N ASP A 125 15.90 5.04 10.52
CA ASP A 125 15.25 4.39 11.67
C ASP A 125 14.35 3.23 11.27
N VAL A 126 14.92 2.03 11.19
CA VAL A 126 14.17 0.81 10.86
C VAL A 126 13.11 0.45 11.94
N SER A 127 13.27 0.93 13.18
CA SER A 127 12.35 0.59 14.27
C SER A 127 10.93 1.15 14.03
N ARG A 128 10.85 2.27 13.30
CA ARG A 128 9.61 2.99 12.98
C ARG A 128 9.02 2.63 11.61
N LYS A 129 9.68 1.73 10.88
CA LYS A 129 9.25 1.34 9.53
C LYS A 129 8.36 0.10 9.53
N VAL A 130 7.48 0.07 8.56
CA VAL A 130 6.88 -1.16 8.04
C VAL A 130 7.80 -1.73 6.95
N SER A 131 7.52 -2.93 6.46
CA SER A 131 8.34 -3.66 5.46
C SER A 131 8.32 -3.02 4.05
N ILE A 132 8.61 -1.72 4.00
CA ILE A 132 8.61 -0.91 2.76
C ILE A 132 9.94 -0.17 2.62
N VAL A 133 10.54 -0.25 1.42
CA VAL A 133 11.70 0.53 1.02
C VAL A 133 11.42 1.25 -0.29
N SER A 134 11.61 2.56 -0.31
CA SER A 134 11.44 3.39 -1.50
C SER A 134 12.78 3.91 -1.99
N PHE A 135 13.01 3.84 -3.30
CA PHE A 135 14.25 4.27 -3.92
C PHE A 135 14.02 4.77 -5.36
N ASN A 136 15.03 5.43 -5.92
CA ASN A 136 15.18 5.68 -7.34
C ASN A 136 16.63 5.35 -7.76
N ILE A 137 16.86 5.26 -9.08
CA ILE A 137 18.20 5.23 -9.67
C ILE A 137 18.35 6.54 -10.43
N GLU A 138 19.38 7.32 -10.07
CA GLU A 138 19.68 8.57 -10.75
C GLU A 138 19.91 8.33 -12.25
N GLY A 139 19.32 9.17 -13.09
CA GLY A 139 19.39 9.02 -14.54
C GLY A 139 18.39 8.04 -15.16
N LEU A 140 17.57 7.32 -14.37
CA LEU A 140 16.50 6.46 -14.87
C LEU A 140 15.13 6.86 -14.29
N TYR A 141 14.10 6.83 -15.14
CA TYR A 141 12.73 7.02 -14.71
C TYR A 141 12.25 5.82 -13.86
N HIS A 142 11.56 6.07 -12.76
CA HIS A 142 11.12 5.02 -11.83
C HIS A 142 10.27 3.93 -12.49
N GLY A 143 9.42 4.30 -13.48
CA GLY A 143 8.63 3.35 -14.24
C GLY A 143 9.49 2.43 -15.10
N THR A 144 10.58 2.96 -15.68
CA THR A 144 11.55 2.18 -16.45
C THR A 144 12.27 1.18 -15.54
N VAL A 145 12.71 1.60 -14.36
CA VAL A 145 13.34 0.68 -13.37
C VAL A 145 12.39 -0.44 -13.00
N ALA A 146 11.12 -0.14 -12.71
CA ALA A 146 10.11 -1.17 -12.41
C ALA A 146 9.90 -2.15 -13.59
N THR A 147 9.89 -1.63 -14.82
CA THR A 147 9.76 -2.45 -16.03
C THR A 147 10.95 -3.40 -16.22
N ILE A 148 12.19 -2.89 -16.03
CA ILE A 148 13.40 -3.71 -16.12
C ILE A 148 13.35 -4.83 -15.07
N LEU A 149 13.06 -4.50 -13.82
CA LEU A 149 12.95 -5.47 -12.72
C LEU A 149 11.93 -6.57 -13.04
N SER A 150 10.79 -6.20 -13.61
CA SER A 150 9.76 -7.15 -14.00
C SER A 150 10.17 -8.05 -15.17
N ILE A 151 10.69 -7.46 -16.25
CA ILE A 151 10.97 -8.20 -17.50
C ILE A 151 12.25 -9.02 -17.41
N GLU A 152 13.31 -8.45 -16.83
CA GLU A 152 14.63 -9.10 -16.81
C GLU A 152 14.87 -9.91 -15.53
N GLY A 153 14.20 -9.56 -14.44
CA GLY A 153 14.36 -10.24 -13.16
C GLY A 153 13.17 -11.04 -12.66
N GLY A 154 12.00 -10.91 -13.31
CA GLY A 154 10.76 -11.48 -12.76
C GLY A 154 10.36 -10.88 -11.40
N ILE A 155 10.87 -9.68 -11.09
CA ILE A 155 10.71 -9.04 -9.76
C ILE A 155 9.56 -8.04 -9.80
N GLY A 156 8.51 -8.32 -9.05
CA GLY A 156 7.36 -7.43 -8.90
C GLY A 156 7.60 -6.32 -7.88
N VAL A 157 7.64 -5.06 -8.34
CA VAL A 157 7.68 -3.87 -7.51
C VAL A 157 6.52 -2.94 -7.83
N ARG A 158 6.26 -1.98 -6.96
CA ARG A 158 5.36 -0.87 -7.29
C ARG A 158 6.19 0.36 -7.66
N ASN A 159 5.64 1.22 -8.52
CA ASN A 159 6.24 2.51 -8.84
C ASN A 159 5.20 3.62 -8.89
N GLY A 160 5.64 4.88 -8.77
CA GLY A 160 4.79 6.06 -8.79
C GLY A 160 4.57 6.68 -7.41
N CYS A 161 3.35 7.17 -7.16
CA CYS A 161 3.00 7.92 -5.94
C CYS A 161 2.25 7.11 -4.88
N PHE A 162 1.88 5.84 -5.13
CA PHE A 162 1.27 4.89 -4.16
C PHE A 162 0.03 5.41 -3.43
N CYS A 163 -0.85 6.19 -4.10
CA CYS A 163 -1.98 6.91 -3.51
C CYS A 163 -1.59 7.96 -2.43
N ALA A 164 -0.33 8.44 -2.46
CA ALA A 164 0.24 9.41 -1.54
C ALA A 164 0.89 10.59 -2.30
N GLN A 165 0.20 11.12 -3.31
CA GLN A 165 0.76 12.14 -4.21
C GLN A 165 1.35 13.36 -3.49
N PRO A 166 0.68 14.00 -2.52
CA PRO A 166 1.24 15.16 -1.82
C PRO A 166 2.52 14.81 -1.07
N TYR A 167 2.57 13.63 -0.43
CA TYR A 167 3.76 13.15 0.27
C TYR A 167 4.93 12.92 -0.69
N ILE A 168 4.70 12.20 -1.79
CA ILE A 168 5.75 11.94 -2.79
C ILE A 168 6.23 13.22 -3.45
N GLN A 169 5.35 14.15 -3.78
CA GLN A 169 5.73 15.46 -4.33
C GLN A 169 6.64 16.23 -3.36
N LYS A 170 6.30 16.24 -2.07
CA LYS A 170 7.13 16.85 -1.02
C LYS A 170 8.47 16.12 -0.87
N LEU A 171 8.48 14.79 -0.83
CA LEU A 171 9.68 13.95 -0.72
C LEU A 171 10.65 14.20 -1.87
N LEU A 172 10.13 14.31 -3.08
CA LEU A 172 10.89 14.56 -4.31
C LEU A 172 11.12 16.06 -4.58
N ARG A 173 10.66 16.95 -3.71
CA ARG A 173 10.78 18.42 -3.83
C ARG A 173 10.25 18.94 -5.16
N VAL A 174 9.11 18.42 -5.62
CA VAL A 174 8.47 18.86 -6.88
C VAL A 174 8.09 20.34 -6.77
N SER A 175 8.56 21.16 -7.72
CA SER A 175 8.26 22.59 -7.72
C SER A 175 6.84 22.89 -8.20
N GLU A 176 6.30 24.05 -7.82
CA GLU A 176 4.98 24.49 -8.28
C GLU A 176 4.92 24.60 -9.81
N ASN A 177 6.00 25.05 -10.45
CA ASN A 177 6.08 25.13 -11.91
C ASN A 177 5.97 23.73 -12.56
N GLN A 178 6.55 22.70 -11.97
CA GLN A 178 6.39 21.34 -12.45
C GLN A 178 4.95 20.84 -12.26
N ILE A 179 4.32 21.18 -11.13
CA ILE A 179 2.91 20.82 -10.88
C ILE A 179 2.00 21.47 -11.94
N GLU A 180 2.22 22.76 -12.24
CA GLU A 180 1.44 23.45 -13.28
C GLU A 180 1.64 22.84 -14.68
N ARG A 181 2.85 22.40 -15.01
CA ARG A 181 3.09 21.66 -16.26
C ARG A 181 2.33 20.35 -16.29
N TYR A 182 2.29 19.59 -15.18
CA TYR A 182 1.54 18.34 -15.08
C TYR A 182 0.03 18.52 -15.18
N LYS A 183 -0.51 19.65 -14.72
CA LYS A 183 -1.93 19.97 -14.89
C LYS A 183 -2.28 20.20 -16.37
N LYS A 184 -1.38 20.87 -17.12
CA LYS A 184 -1.59 21.23 -18.53
C LYS A 184 -1.37 20.06 -19.48
N ASP A 185 -0.44 19.17 -19.16
CA ASP A 185 -0.11 18.03 -20.02
C ASP A 185 -0.15 16.71 -19.22
N THR A 186 -1.19 15.92 -19.50
CA THR A 186 -1.40 14.62 -18.87
C THR A 186 -0.46 13.52 -19.38
N LYS A 187 0.26 13.76 -20.50
CA LYS A 187 1.20 12.80 -21.10
C LYS A 187 2.60 12.87 -20.49
N LEU A 188 2.91 13.93 -19.74
CA LEU A 188 4.20 14.04 -19.07
C LEU A 188 4.39 12.94 -18.03
N SER A 189 5.60 12.42 -17.96
CA SER A 189 6.02 11.49 -16.92
C SER A 189 5.84 12.11 -15.54
N ARG A 190 5.18 11.39 -14.65
CA ARG A 190 4.85 11.88 -13.30
C ARG A 190 5.98 11.58 -12.34
N PRO A 191 6.18 12.43 -11.31
CA PRO A 191 7.11 12.12 -10.23
C PRO A 191 6.68 10.86 -9.48
N GLY A 192 7.66 10.09 -9.05
CA GLY A 192 7.40 8.87 -8.31
C GLY A 192 8.68 8.19 -7.87
N THR A 193 8.52 7.14 -7.09
CA THR A 193 9.62 6.28 -6.66
C THR A 193 9.33 4.82 -7.00
N VAL A 194 10.34 3.98 -6.97
CA VAL A 194 10.18 2.53 -6.94
C VAL A 194 10.01 2.11 -5.49
N ARG A 195 9.10 1.18 -5.21
CA ARG A 195 8.83 0.68 -3.87
C ARG A 195 8.93 -0.83 -3.79
N ILE A 196 9.82 -1.30 -2.97
CA ILE A 196 9.89 -2.68 -2.50
C ILE A 196 8.93 -2.82 -1.32
N SER A 197 8.21 -3.93 -1.26
CA SER A 197 7.34 -4.27 -0.12
C SER A 197 7.47 -5.75 0.15
N TYR A 198 7.73 -6.10 1.40
CA TYR A 198 7.87 -7.49 1.82
C TYR A 198 6.62 -8.00 2.52
N GLY A 199 6.35 -9.26 2.30
CA GLY A 199 5.43 -10.05 3.10
C GLY A 199 6.18 -11.14 3.84
N MET A 200 5.46 -11.87 4.69
CA MET A 200 6.02 -12.95 5.51
C MET A 200 6.58 -14.15 4.71
N TYR A 201 6.38 -14.17 3.40
CA TYR A 201 6.82 -15.22 2.49
C TYR A 201 8.09 -14.88 1.70
N ASN A 202 8.57 -13.62 1.78
CA ASN A 202 9.81 -13.23 1.11
C ASN A 202 11.04 -13.68 1.92
N ASP A 203 12.17 -13.85 1.24
CA ASP A 203 13.42 -14.29 1.86
C ASP A 203 14.65 -13.48 1.42
N LEU A 204 15.81 -13.78 2.01
CA LEU A 204 17.07 -13.11 1.72
C LEU A 204 17.60 -13.43 0.30
N LYS A 205 17.22 -14.55 -0.30
CA LYS A 205 17.68 -14.91 -1.65
C LYS A 205 17.04 -14.00 -2.68
N GLU A 206 15.74 -13.72 -2.52
CA GLU A 206 15.02 -12.78 -3.38
C GLU A 206 15.63 -11.37 -3.30
N ILE A 207 16.03 -10.94 -2.08
CA ILE A 207 16.72 -9.65 -1.91
C ILE A 207 18.06 -9.66 -2.64
N ASN A 208 18.86 -10.72 -2.55
CA ASN A 208 20.15 -10.78 -3.23
C ASN A 208 20.00 -10.71 -4.75
N ILE A 209 19.02 -11.42 -5.33
CA ILE A 209 18.71 -11.35 -6.77
C ILE A 209 18.32 -9.93 -7.17
N LEU A 210 17.47 -9.27 -6.38
CA LEU A 210 17.10 -7.87 -6.60
C LEU A 210 18.34 -6.95 -6.59
N ILE A 211 19.23 -7.09 -5.60
CA ILE A 211 20.42 -6.27 -5.48
C ILE A 211 21.41 -6.51 -6.64
N GLU A 212 21.59 -7.75 -7.07
CA GLU A 212 22.42 -8.06 -8.24
C GLU A 212 21.91 -7.37 -9.50
N LEU A 213 20.60 -7.46 -9.77
CA LEU A 213 20.00 -6.79 -10.93
C LEU A 213 20.08 -5.26 -10.80
N LEU A 214 19.82 -4.69 -9.62
CA LEU A 214 19.95 -3.25 -9.39
C LEU A 214 21.37 -2.76 -9.59
N ASN A 215 22.41 -3.51 -9.17
CA ASN A 215 23.81 -3.21 -9.45
C ASN A 215 24.09 -3.20 -10.96
N HIS A 216 23.55 -4.18 -11.70
CA HIS A 216 23.69 -4.21 -13.13
C HIS A 216 23.03 -2.99 -13.80
N ILE A 217 21.81 -2.63 -13.37
CA ILE A 217 21.09 -1.47 -13.87
C ILE A 217 21.89 -0.18 -13.57
N GLY A 218 22.31 0.00 -12.31
CA GLY A 218 23.03 1.21 -11.89
C GLY A 218 24.39 1.42 -12.61
N ASN A 219 25.04 0.33 -13.05
CA ASN A 219 26.27 0.40 -13.86
C ASN A 219 26.00 0.62 -15.36
N ASN A 220 24.78 0.48 -15.85
CA ASN A 220 24.46 0.48 -17.28
C ASN A 220 23.29 1.40 -17.65
N ILE A 221 23.23 2.57 -17.02
CA ILE A 221 22.09 3.52 -17.14
C ILE A 221 21.81 3.89 -18.61
N ASP A 222 22.84 4.27 -19.38
CA ASP A 222 22.69 4.69 -20.77
C ASP A 222 22.16 3.54 -21.66
N PHE A 223 22.63 2.34 -21.42
CA PHE A 223 22.13 1.14 -22.12
C PHE A 223 20.64 0.94 -21.87
N TYR A 224 20.23 1.04 -20.62
CA TYR A 224 18.82 0.85 -20.23
C TYR A 224 17.92 1.98 -20.68
N ASN A 225 18.38 3.24 -20.63
CA ASN A 225 17.66 4.38 -21.22
C ASN A 225 17.36 4.17 -22.69
N LYS A 226 18.37 3.70 -23.46
CA LYS A 226 18.21 3.42 -24.89
C LYS A 226 17.32 2.21 -25.16
N LYS A 227 17.54 1.11 -24.44
CA LYS A 227 16.81 -0.16 -24.62
C LYS A 227 15.31 0.00 -24.36
N TYR A 228 14.94 0.69 -23.28
CA TYR A 228 13.55 0.86 -22.86
C TYR A 228 12.94 2.19 -23.30
N LYS A 229 13.65 3.02 -24.06
CA LYS A 229 13.21 4.37 -24.45
C LYS A 229 12.70 5.14 -23.23
N SER A 230 13.50 5.12 -22.16
CA SER A 230 13.13 5.73 -20.89
C SER A 230 12.79 7.21 -21.07
N PRO A 231 11.66 7.67 -20.55
CA PRO A 231 11.43 9.11 -20.51
C PRO A 231 12.48 9.75 -19.58
N PRO A 232 12.74 11.07 -19.72
CA PRO A 232 13.67 11.75 -18.83
C PRO A 232 13.27 11.51 -17.37
N PRO A 233 14.24 11.31 -16.48
CA PRO A 233 13.98 11.27 -15.05
C PRO A 233 13.39 12.59 -14.63
N PHE A 234 12.58 12.54 -13.63
CA PHE A 234 11.83 13.68 -13.15
C PHE A 234 12.68 14.50 -12.15
#